data_a05e56f8fe0fba95ce472806c3f583c8
#
_entry.id   a05e56f8fe0fba95ce472806c3f583c8
#
_cell.length_a   1.000
_cell.length_b   1.000
_cell.length_c   1.000
_cell.angle_alpha   90.00
_cell.angle_beta   90.00
_cell.angle_gamma   90.00
#
_symmetry.space_group_name_H-M   'P 1'
#
loop_
_entity.id
_entity.type
_entity.pdbx_description
1 polymer ?
#
loop_
_entity_poly.entity_id
_entity_poly.type
_entity_poly.pdbx_seq_one_letter_code
_entity_poly.pdbx_strand_id
1 'polypeptide(L)'
;MRNLTRERELKKTVHPQEFCFRCVSSFSSCRSVRAVILSCAKMTEQMTVRGTLKGHSGWVTQIATTPQFPDMILSASRDKTIIMWKLTRDETNYGIPQRALKGHSHFVSDVVISSDGQFALSGSWDSTLRLWDLTTGTTTRRFVGHTKDVLSVAFSADNRQIVSGSRDKTIKLWNTLGVCKYTIQDDSHTEWVSCVRFSPNSNNPIIVSCGWDKMVKVWNLANCKLKTNHIGHTGYLNTVTVSPDGSLCASGGKDGQAMLWDLNEGKHLYTLDGGDNINALCFSPNRYWLCAATGPSIKIWDLEGKIIVDELRQDIITTNSKAEPPQCTSLAWSADGQTLFAGYTDNLIRVWQVTIGTR
;
A
#
# COMPACT_ATOMS: atom_id res chain seq x y z
N MET A 1 53.45 30.62 -13.47
CA MET A 1 53.80 30.70 -12.03
C MET A 1 52.60 30.36 -11.20
N ARG A 2 52.82 29.38 -10.34
CA ARG A 2 52.01 28.94 -9.15
C ARG A 2 50.67 28.24 -9.37
N ASN A 3 50.79 26.95 -9.23
CA ASN A 3 49.78 25.95 -8.85
C ASN A 3 49.02 26.31 -7.58
N LEU A 4 47.72 25.99 -7.56
CA LEU A 4 47.01 25.62 -6.36
C LEU A 4 45.99 24.49 -6.70
N THR A 5 46.41 23.31 -6.42
CA THR A 5 45.61 22.08 -6.28
C THR A 5 44.61 22.25 -5.15
N ARG A 6 43.36 22.00 -5.45
CA ARG A 6 42.28 21.89 -4.45
C ARG A 6 41.82 20.43 -4.35
N GLU A 7 42.28 19.80 -3.31
CA GLU A 7 41.80 18.49 -2.89
C GLU A 7 40.30 18.53 -2.59
N ARG A 8 39.55 17.66 -3.27
CA ARG A 8 38.18 17.37 -2.90
C ARG A 8 38.21 16.11 -2.01
N GLU A 9 37.94 16.28 -0.74
CA GLU A 9 37.62 15.20 0.16
C GLU A 9 36.32 14.52 -0.25
N LEU A 10 36.41 13.28 -0.68
CA LEU A 10 35.28 12.36 -0.85
C LEU A 10 34.88 11.81 0.53
N LYS A 11 33.80 12.32 1.09
CA LYS A 11 33.14 11.66 2.21
C LYS A 11 32.53 10.34 1.71
N LYS A 12 33.19 9.23 1.96
CA LYS A 12 32.62 7.91 1.82
C LYS A 12 31.64 7.67 2.98
N THR A 13 30.36 7.56 2.65
CA THR A 13 29.36 6.99 3.55
C THR A 13 29.64 5.50 3.71
N VAL A 14 29.99 5.10 4.91
CA VAL A 14 30.28 3.72 5.28
C VAL A 14 28.93 3.00 5.51
N HIS A 15 28.71 1.93 4.77
CA HIS A 15 27.57 1.01 4.93
C HIS A 15 27.74 0.20 6.24
N PRO A 16 26.67 -0.14 6.98
CA PRO A 16 26.76 -0.80 8.30
C PRO A 16 27.27 -2.25 8.31
N GLN A 17 27.69 -2.80 7.18
CA GLN A 17 28.10 -4.21 7.09
C GLN A 17 29.60 -4.48 7.28
N GLU A 18 30.44 -3.46 7.52
CA GLU A 18 31.90 -3.68 7.63
C GLU A 18 32.47 -3.76 9.06
N PHE A 19 31.64 -3.95 10.08
CA PHE A 19 32.14 -3.98 11.49
C PHE A 19 32.37 -5.38 12.07
N CYS A 20 32.61 -6.42 11.28
CA CYS A 20 32.84 -7.77 11.83
C CYS A 20 34.18 -8.44 11.47
N PHE A 21 35.15 -7.74 10.89
CA PHE A 21 36.41 -8.37 10.45
C PHE A 21 37.71 -7.67 10.92
N ARG A 22 37.75 -7.14 12.15
CA ARG A 22 39.02 -6.70 12.77
C ARG A 22 39.11 -6.98 14.27
N CYS A 23 39.13 -8.25 14.65
CA CYS A 23 39.58 -8.68 15.98
C CYS A 23 40.11 -10.12 15.94
N VAL A 24 41.07 -10.42 15.05
CA VAL A 24 41.88 -11.62 15.18
C VAL A 24 43.30 -11.29 14.68
N SER A 25 44.08 -10.65 15.49
CA SER A 25 45.54 -10.78 15.43
C SER A 25 46.15 -10.21 16.72
N SER A 26 46.22 -11.04 17.71
CA SER A 26 47.29 -11.12 18.75
C SER A 26 46.75 -11.82 19.98
N PHE A 27 46.89 -13.11 20.06
CA PHE A 27 47.08 -13.84 21.33
C PHE A 27 47.66 -15.22 21.02
N SER A 28 48.99 -15.31 21.06
CA SER A 28 49.67 -16.57 21.23
C SER A 28 49.73 -16.89 22.72
N SER A 29 49.48 -18.15 23.06
CA SER A 29 49.71 -18.78 24.34
C SER A 29 48.60 -18.58 25.40
N CYS A 30 47.63 -19.50 25.38
CA CYS A 30 47.20 -20.17 26.63
C CYS A 30 46.39 -21.44 26.29
N ARG A 31 46.81 -22.56 26.86
CA ARG A 31 46.11 -23.85 26.76
C ARG A 31 44.82 -23.79 27.55
N SER A 32 43.78 -24.42 26.99
CA SER A 32 42.46 -24.62 27.56
C SER A 32 41.52 -23.41 27.48
N VAL A 33 40.97 -23.18 26.29
CA VAL A 33 39.77 -22.40 26.15
C VAL A 33 38.71 -23.32 25.54
N ARG A 34 37.71 -23.68 26.35
CA ARG A 34 36.45 -24.18 25.86
C ARG A 34 35.95 -23.16 24.83
N ALA A 35 35.79 -23.58 23.60
CA ALA A 35 35.23 -22.78 22.56
C ALA A 35 33.78 -22.40 22.98
N VAL A 36 33.62 -21.21 23.51
CA VAL A 36 32.31 -20.57 23.61
C VAL A 36 31.98 -20.20 22.20
N ILE A 37 31.24 -21.07 21.54
CA ILE A 37 30.53 -20.72 20.31
C ILE A 37 29.48 -19.69 20.73
N LEU A 38 29.84 -18.41 20.67
CA LEU A 38 28.88 -17.33 20.65
C LEU A 38 28.07 -17.55 19.34
N SER A 39 26.93 -18.23 19.46
CA SER A 39 25.95 -18.22 18.41
C SER A 39 25.57 -16.74 18.25
N CYS A 40 26.04 -16.11 17.18
CA CYS A 40 25.56 -14.80 16.77
C CYS A 40 24.08 -15.02 16.46
N ALA A 41 23.21 -14.73 17.44
CA ALA A 41 21.76 -14.80 17.24
C ALA A 41 21.47 -13.87 16.06
N LYS A 42 20.98 -14.45 14.97
CA LYS A 42 20.65 -13.72 13.77
C LYS A 42 19.46 -12.82 14.11
N MET A 43 19.71 -11.53 14.25
CA MET A 43 18.64 -10.56 14.47
C MET A 43 17.75 -10.57 13.22
N THR A 44 16.51 -10.95 13.39
CA THR A 44 15.51 -10.97 12.33
C THR A 44 14.44 -9.93 12.60
N GLU A 45 14.08 -9.16 11.58
CA GLU A 45 12.92 -8.29 11.67
C GLU A 45 11.66 -9.17 11.65
N GLN A 46 10.73 -8.87 12.52
CA GLN A 46 9.42 -9.51 12.60
C GLN A 46 8.36 -8.45 12.90
N MET A 47 7.10 -8.79 12.66
CA MET A 47 6.00 -7.87 12.93
C MET A 47 5.15 -8.36 14.10
N THR A 48 4.82 -7.44 14.99
CA THR A 48 3.98 -7.71 16.16
C THR A 48 2.78 -6.78 16.17
N VAL A 49 1.63 -7.30 16.66
CA VAL A 49 0.44 -6.47 16.84
C VAL A 49 0.69 -5.44 17.94
N ARG A 50 0.38 -4.17 17.65
CA ARG A 50 0.58 -3.05 18.57
C ARG A 50 -0.72 -2.54 19.18
N GLY A 51 -1.82 -2.68 18.45
CA GLY A 51 -3.12 -2.22 18.91
C GLY A 51 -4.19 -2.31 17.84
N THR A 52 -5.38 -1.86 18.19
CA THR A 52 -6.54 -1.81 17.30
C THR A 52 -7.21 -0.44 17.36
N LEU A 53 -7.78 -0.02 16.22
CA LEU A 53 -8.60 1.19 16.12
C LEU A 53 -10.06 0.77 15.95
N LYS A 54 -10.93 1.22 16.84
CA LYS A 54 -12.37 0.92 16.85
C LYS A 54 -13.17 2.19 16.60
N GLY A 55 -14.12 2.14 15.69
CA GLY A 55 -14.97 3.30 15.39
C GLY A 55 -15.91 3.11 14.21
N HIS A 56 -15.52 2.32 13.23
CA HIS A 56 -16.39 1.97 12.11
C HIS A 56 -17.48 0.97 12.50
N SER A 57 -18.64 1.07 11.87
CA SER A 57 -19.76 0.15 11.99
C SER A 57 -19.96 -0.74 10.75
N GLY A 58 -19.04 -0.68 9.81
CA GLY A 58 -18.98 -1.51 8.60
C GLY A 58 -17.54 -1.90 8.27
N TRP A 59 -17.36 -2.80 7.31
CA TRP A 59 -16.05 -3.25 6.86
C TRP A 59 -15.16 -2.05 6.52
N VAL A 60 -13.91 -2.09 7.00
CA VAL A 60 -12.90 -1.13 6.57
C VAL A 60 -12.45 -1.54 5.16
N THR A 61 -12.56 -0.62 4.20
CA THR A 61 -12.31 -0.89 2.78
C THR A 61 -10.97 -0.38 2.30
N GLN A 62 -10.47 0.71 2.90
CA GLN A 62 -9.18 1.30 2.55
C GLN A 62 -8.62 2.13 3.70
N ILE A 63 -7.30 2.21 3.77
CA ILE A 63 -6.56 3.06 4.70
C ILE A 63 -5.59 3.92 3.91
N ALA A 64 -5.49 5.19 4.26
CA ALA A 64 -4.55 6.14 3.68
C ALA A 64 -3.69 6.79 4.74
N THR A 65 -2.39 6.91 4.45
CA THR A 65 -1.38 7.54 5.29
C THR A 65 -0.69 8.67 4.53
N THR A 66 -0.08 9.59 5.26
CA THR A 66 0.68 10.70 4.67
C THR A 66 1.93 11.01 5.48
N PRO A 67 3.07 11.29 4.83
CA PRO A 67 4.28 11.71 5.54
C PRO A 67 4.15 13.11 6.16
N GLN A 68 3.23 13.94 5.67
CA GLN A 68 3.02 15.30 6.17
C GLN A 68 2.44 15.31 7.58
N PHE A 69 1.60 14.34 7.90
CA PHE A 69 0.96 14.19 9.21
C PHE A 69 1.09 12.74 9.68
N PRO A 70 2.25 12.34 10.24
CA PRO A 70 2.52 10.94 10.60
C PRO A 70 1.63 10.40 11.73
N ASP A 71 0.98 11.29 12.49
CA ASP A 71 0.04 10.91 13.55
C ASP A 71 -1.43 10.91 13.07
N MET A 72 -1.66 11.11 11.78
CA MET A 72 -2.99 11.07 11.18
C MET A 72 -3.06 9.94 10.14
N ILE A 73 -4.14 9.16 10.19
CA ILE A 73 -4.54 8.25 9.12
C ILE A 73 -6.01 8.44 8.78
N LEU A 74 -6.39 8.07 7.56
CA LEU A 74 -7.78 7.99 7.12
C LEU A 74 -8.16 6.54 6.88
N SER A 75 -9.39 6.20 7.19
CA SER A 75 -9.99 4.91 6.83
C SER A 75 -11.36 5.09 6.19
N ALA A 76 -11.58 4.41 5.08
CA ALA A 76 -12.87 4.32 4.41
C ALA A 76 -13.60 3.06 4.84
N SER A 77 -14.93 3.06 4.81
CA SER A 77 -15.72 1.95 5.27
C SER A 77 -17.04 1.77 4.52
N ARG A 78 -17.57 0.55 4.59
CA ARG A 78 -18.94 0.22 4.18
C ARG A 78 -20.02 0.87 5.05
N ASP A 79 -19.66 1.51 6.16
CA ASP A 79 -20.57 2.35 6.94
C ASP A 79 -20.87 3.72 6.28
N LYS A 80 -20.39 3.95 5.05
CA LYS A 80 -20.56 5.17 4.24
C LYS A 80 -19.75 6.37 4.74
N THR A 81 -18.81 6.15 5.66
CA THR A 81 -17.98 7.20 6.25
C THR A 81 -16.50 6.99 6.00
N ILE A 82 -15.77 8.07 6.15
CA ILE A 82 -14.31 8.07 6.29
C ILE A 82 -14.03 8.60 7.69
N ILE A 83 -13.20 7.90 8.44
CA ILE A 83 -12.76 8.37 9.76
C ILE A 83 -11.34 8.90 9.64
N MET A 84 -11.13 10.09 10.18
CA MET A 84 -9.82 10.66 10.45
C MET A 84 -9.43 10.31 11.88
N TRP A 85 -8.32 9.59 12.02
CA TRP A 85 -7.79 9.13 13.30
C TRP A 85 -6.60 9.99 13.72
N LYS A 86 -6.54 10.27 15.02
CA LYS A 86 -5.35 10.79 15.68
C LYS A 86 -4.67 9.63 16.40
N LEU A 87 -3.44 9.33 16.01
CA LEU A 87 -2.63 8.27 16.62
C LEU A 87 -1.99 8.80 17.90
N THR A 88 -2.27 8.15 19.01
CA THR A 88 -1.69 8.45 20.32
C THR A 88 -0.52 7.53 20.63
N ARG A 89 -0.51 6.34 20.02
CA ARG A 89 0.53 5.30 20.20
C ARG A 89 0.65 4.76 21.61
N ASP A 90 -0.37 4.98 22.42
CA ASP A 90 -0.45 4.43 23.76
C ASP A 90 -0.70 2.93 23.75
N GLU A 91 -0.24 2.22 24.77
CA GLU A 91 -0.40 0.77 24.87
C GLU A 91 -1.86 0.33 24.95
N THR A 92 -2.69 1.10 25.64
CA THR A 92 -4.10 0.80 25.85
C THR A 92 -5.02 1.35 24.77
N ASN A 93 -4.60 2.44 24.11
CA ASN A 93 -5.37 3.11 23.08
C ASN A 93 -4.46 3.70 22.01
N TYR A 94 -4.23 2.96 20.94
CA TYR A 94 -3.28 3.36 19.89
C TYR A 94 -3.70 4.60 19.11
N GLY A 95 -5.00 4.89 19.02
CA GLY A 95 -5.53 6.06 18.35
C GLY A 95 -7.02 6.28 18.62
N ILE A 96 -7.43 7.50 18.45
CA ILE A 96 -8.82 7.96 18.67
C ILE A 96 -9.44 8.49 17.38
N PRO A 97 -10.73 8.24 17.13
CA PRO A 97 -11.43 8.86 16.01
C PRO A 97 -11.56 10.37 16.28
N GLN A 98 -10.92 11.16 15.44
CA GLN A 98 -10.92 12.62 15.59
C GLN A 98 -12.10 13.24 14.85
N ARG A 99 -12.41 12.74 13.66
CA ARG A 99 -13.48 13.28 12.81
C ARG A 99 -14.03 12.21 11.89
N ALA A 100 -15.33 12.25 11.62
CA ALA A 100 -15.97 11.44 10.59
C ALA A 100 -16.38 12.32 9.42
N LEU A 101 -15.93 11.97 8.21
CA LEU A 101 -16.29 12.60 6.95
C LEU A 101 -17.55 11.90 6.42
N LYS A 102 -18.67 12.63 6.43
CA LYS A 102 -19.98 12.11 6.04
C LYS A 102 -20.47 12.84 4.79
N GLY A 103 -21.11 12.11 3.87
CA GLY A 103 -21.67 12.68 2.65
C GLY A 103 -21.97 11.64 1.57
N HIS A 104 -21.21 10.56 1.50
CA HIS A 104 -21.53 9.46 0.60
C HIS A 104 -22.82 8.74 1.03
N SER A 105 -23.64 8.36 0.04
CA SER A 105 -24.92 7.67 0.28
C SER A 105 -24.80 6.14 0.24
N HIS A 106 -23.64 5.63 -0.14
CA HIS A 106 -23.35 4.19 -0.20
C HIS A 106 -21.93 3.92 0.31
N PHE A 107 -21.49 2.65 0.29
CA PHE A 107 -20.18 2.21 0.74
C PHE A 107 -19.07 3.08 0.16
N VAL A 108 -18.12 3.50 0.99
CA VAL A 108 -16.88 4.14 0.52
C VAL A 108 -15.90 3.04 0.18
N SER A 109 -15.48 2.96 -1.07
CA SER A 109 -14.63 1.88 -1.59
C SER A 109 -13.14 2.18 -1.53
N ASP A 110 -12.76 3.45 -1.65
CA ASP A 110 -11.37 3.88 -1.69
C ASP A 110 -11.21 5.28 -1.12
N VAL A 111 -10.04 5.56 -0.54
CA VAL A 111 -9.64 6.88 -0.04
C VAL A 111 -8.15 7.08 -0.25
N VAL A 112 -7.76 8.25 -0.70
CA VAL A 112 -6.37 8.68 -0.87
C VAL A 112 -6.20 10.09 -0.32
N ILE A 113 -4.99 10.43 0.10
CA ILE A 113 -4.63 11.75 0.63
C ILE A 113 -3.75 12.47 -0.41
N SER A 114 -3.97 13.76 -0.57
CA SER A 114 -3.11 14.61 -1.40
C SER A 114 -1.68 14.67 -0.85
N SER A 115 -0.70 14.94 -1.71
CA SER A 115 0.72 14.92 -1.32
C SER A 115 1.07 15.98 -0.26
N ASP A 116 0.27 17.06 -0.17
CA ASP A 116 0.40 18.11 0.87
C ASP A 116 -0.35 17.75 2.18
N GLY A 117 -1.09 16.64 2.19
CA GLY A 117 -1.85 16.19 3.35
C GLY A 117 -3.08 17.04 3.70
N GLN A 118 -3.48 17.99 2.85
CA GLN A 118 -4.59 18.92 3.14
C GLN A 118 -5.95 18.40 2.69
N PHE A 119 -5.96 17.57 1.65
CA PHE A 119 -7.17 17.05 1.03
C PHE A 119 -7.20 15.52 1.01
N ALA A 120 -8.40 14.98 1.05
CA ALA A 120 -8.67 13.57 0.77
C ALA A 120 -9.59 13.44 -0.44
N LEU A 121 -9.40 12.38 -1.18
CA LEU A 121 -10.26 11.99 -2.29
C LEU A 121 -10.85 10.63 -2.00
N SER A 122 -12.14 10.47 -2.16
CA SER A 122 -12.84 9.20 -1.96
C SER A 122 -13.68 8.81 -3.16
N GLY A 123 -13.82 7.50 -3.36
CA GLY A 123 -14.75 6.89 -4.30
C GLY A 123 -15.78 6.05 -3.57
N SER A 124 -16.99 5.97 -4.12
CA SER A 124 -18.09 5.27 -3.46
C SER A 124 -18.98 4.50 -4.46
N TRP A 125 -19.68 3.51 -3.93
CA TRP A 125 -20.73 2.78 -4.65
C TRP A 125 -21.94 3.65 -4.96
N ASP A 126 -21.99 4.90 -4.49
CA ASP A 126 -22.95 5.91 -4.96
C ASP A 126 -22.63 6.49 -6.34
N SER A 127 -21.63 5.93 -7.05
CA SER A 127 -21.17 6.32 -8.37
C SER A 127 -20.44 7.67 -8.41
N THR A 128 -20.08 8.23 -7.28
CA THR A 128 -19.41 9.54 -7.18
C THR A 128 -18.04 9.46 -6.51
N LEU A 129 -17.22 10.47 -6.81
CA LEU A 129 -16.04 10.80 -6.02
C LEU A 129 -16.35 12.06 -5.21
N ARG A 130 -15.65 12.23 -4.09
CA ARG A 130 -15.66 13.44 -3.27
C ARG A 130 -14.26 13.89 -2.90
N LEU A 131 -14.02 15.17 -3.03
CA LEU A 131 -12.85 15.85 -2.51
C LEU A 131 -13.21 16.50 -1.18
N TRP A 132 -12.43 16.20 -0.16
CA TRP A 132 -12.66 16.66 1.22
C TRP A 132 -11.51 17.57 1.65
N ASP A 133 -11.86 18.71 2.26
CA ASP A 133 -10.89 19.50 3.02
C ASP A 133 -10.73 18.87 4.40
N LEU A 134 -9.55 18.41 4.75
CA LEU A 134 -9.27 17.73 6.01
C LEU A 134 -9.22 18.69 7.20
N THR A 135 -9.02 19.99 6.97
CA THR A 135 -9.04 21.01 8.02
C THR A 135 -10.48 21.25 8.52
N THR A 136 -11.41 21.36 7.59
CA THR A 136 -12.83 21.63 7.91
C THR A 136 -13.67 20.36 8.05
N GLY A 137 -13.26 19.28 7.40
CA GLY A 137 -14.01 18.01 7.31
C GLY A 137 -15.19 18.06 6.35
N THR A 138 -15.23 19.02 5.44
CA THR A 138 -16.31 19.21 4.49
C THR A 138 -15.96 18.78 3.08
N THR A 139 -16.97 18.37 2.30
CA THR A 139 -16.81 18.14 0.87
C THR A 139 -16.63 19.47 0.14
N THR A 140 -15.52 19.62 -0.56
CA THR A 140 -15.26 20.80 -1.41
C THR A 140 -15.73 20.60 -2.85
N ARG A 141 -15.67 19.37 -3.35
CA ARG A 141 -16.13 19.01 -4.71
C ARG A 141 -16.73 17.61 -4.73
N ARG A 142 -17.72 17.44 -5.60
CA ARG A 142 -18.33 16.16 -5.91
C ARG A 142 -18.17 15.89 -7.41
N PHE A 143 -17.69 14.70 -7.75
CA PHE A 143 -17.41 14.29 -9.12
C PHE A 143 -18.51 13.35 -9.59
N VAL A 144 -19.23 13.74 -10.59
CA VAL A 144 -20.37 12.99 -11.14
C VAL A 144 -20.10 12.67 -12.61
N GLY A 145 -20.28 11.41 -13.00
CA GLY A 145 -20.05 10.98 -14.38
C GLY A 145 -20.00 9.48 -14.56
N HIS A 146 -19.53 8.73 -13.56
CA HIS A 146 -19.64 7.28 -13.57
C HIS A 146 -21.12 6.84 -13.48
N THR A 147 -21.46 5.78 -14.20
CA THR A 147 -22.82 5.24 -14.23
C THR A 147 -23.05 4.10 -13.26
N LYS A 148 -21.98 3.58 -12.67
CA LYS A 148 -22.00 2.53 -11.65
C LYS A 148 -20.97 2.85 -10.56
N ASP A 149 -20.91 1.97 -9.57
CA ASP A 149 -20.04 2.08 -8.39
C ASP A 149 -18.60 2.45 -8.77
N VAL A 150 -18.04 3.44 -8.09
CA VAL A 150 -16.62 3.77 -8.14
C VAL A 150 -15.88 2.85 -7.17
N LEU A 151 -14.89 2.11 -7.66
CA LEU A 151 -14.15 1.12 -6.87
C LEU A 151 -12.78 1.61 -6.41
N SER A 152 -12.16 2.51 -7.17
CA SER A 152 -10.81 2.99 -6.86
C SER A 152 -10.58 4.40 -7.37
N VAL A 153 -9.78 5.16 -6.63
CA VAL A 153 -9.39 6.54 -6.95
C VAL A 153 -7.91 6.76 -6.66
N ALA A 154 -7.30 7.69 -7.37
CA ALA A 154 -5.91 8.07 -7.14
C ALA A 154 -5.66 9.53 -7.52
N PHE A 155 -4.68 10.16 -6.83
CA PHE A 155 -4.10 11.45 -7.20
C PHE A 155 -2.81 11.26 -8.01
N SER A 156 -2.57 12.15 -8.95
CA SER A 156 -1.23 12.35 -9.51
C SER A 156 -0.28 12.93 -8.46
N ALA A 157 1.03 12.73 -8.66
CA ALA A 157 2.05 13.21 -7.72
C ALA A 157 2.01 14.73 -7.50
N ASP A 158 1.58 15.49 -8.51
CA ASP A 158 1.43 16.96 -8.46
C ASP A 158 0.04 17.41 -7.93
N ASN A 159 -0.83 16.49 -7.52
CA ASN A 159 -2.22 16.72 -7.08
C ASN A 159 -3.14 17.40 -8.11
N ARG A 160 -2.73 17.53 -9.37
CA ARG A 160 -3.51 18.25 -10.39
C ARG A 160 -4.50 17.35 -11.12
N GLN A 161 -4.21 16.06 -11.17
CA GLN A 161 -5.01 15.09 -11.89
C GLN A 161 -5.55 14.02 -10.94
N ILE A 162 -6.73 13.57 -11.24
CA ILE A 162 -7.43 12.51 -10.52
C ILE A 162 -7.81 11.42 -11.52
N VAL A 163 -7.66 10.17 -11.12
CA VAL A 163 -8.12 9.03 -11.88
C VAL A 163 -9.08 8.20 -11.05
N SER A 164 -10.09 7.65 -11.68
CA SER A 164 -11.06 6.74 -11.05
C SER A 164 -11.35 5.53 -11.92
N GLY A 165 -11.55 4.39 -11.28
CA GLY A 165 -12.01 3.14 -11.90
C GLY A 165 -13.35 2.71 -11.33
N SER A 166 -14.21 2.15 -12.19
CA SER A 166 -15.59 1.86 -11.85
C SER A 166 -16.07 0.50 -12.36
N ARG A 167 -17.17 0.02 -11.77
CA ARG A 167 -17.96 -1.11 -12.29
C ARG A 167 -18.60 -0.84 -13.66
N ASP A 168 -18.62 0.40 -14.11
CA ASP A 168 -19.04 0.76 -15.47
C ASP A 168 -18.00 0.40 -16.55
N LYS A 169 -16.89 -0.26 -16.15
CA LYS A 169 -15.79 -0.72 -17.01
C LYS A 169 -14.91 0.40 -17.55
N THR A 170 -15.10 1.63 -17.08
CA THR A 170 -14.34 2.80 -17.53
C THR A 170 -13.34 3.30 -16.49
N ILE A 171 -12.32 3.97 -17.01
CA ILE A 171 -11.38 4.78 -16.26
C ILE A 171 -11.63 6.22 -16.68
N LYS A 172 -11.82 7.12 -15.71
CA LYS A 172 -12.02 8.54 -15.96
C LYS A 172 -10.90 9.36 -15.37
N LEU A 173 -10.45 10.36 -16.13
CA LEU A 173 -9.52 11.39 -15.69
C LEU A 173 -10.29 12.67 -15.39
N TRP A 174 -9.97 13.26 -14.24
CA TRP A 174 -10.62 14.46 -13.74
C TRP A 174 -9.59 15.53 -13.38
N ASN A 175 -9.99 16.79 -13.46
CA ASN A 175 -9.27 17.85 -12.76
C ASN A 175 -9.84 18.02 -11.34
N THR A 176 -9.13 18.79 -10.51
CA THR A 176 -9.54 19.05 -9.13
C THR A 176 -10.80 19.91 -8.97
N LEU A 177 -11.28 20.51 -10.09
CA LEU A 177 -12.54 21.27 -10.13
C LEU A 177 -13.77 20.40 -10.33
N GLY A 178 -13.60 19.08 -10.48
CA GLY A 178 -14.71 18.13 -10.67
C GLY A 178 -15.10 17.91 -12.13
N VAL A 179 -14.30 18.39 -13.09
CA VAL A 179 -14.58 18.22 -14.52
C VAL A 179 -13.91 16.96 -15.03
N CYS A 180 -14.68 16.05 -15.64
CA CYS A 180 -14.16 14.92 -16.36
C CYS A 180 -13.45 15.38 -17.63
N LYS A 181 -12.16 15.18 -17.71
CA LYS A 181 -11.31 15.57 -18.85
C LYS A 181 -11.28 14.50 -19.93
N TYR A 182 -11.31 13.25 -19.51
CA TYR A 182 -11.22 12.12 -20.43
C TYR A 182 -11.86 10.88 -19.84
N THR A 183 -12.51 10.09 -20.68
CA THR A 183 -12.98 8.73 -20.37
C THR A 183 -12.26 7.77 -21.29
N ILE A 184 -11.53 6.82 -20.72
CA ILE A 184 -10.84 5.80 -21.50
C ILE A 184 -11.89 4.78 -21.98
N GLN A 185 -12.06 4.70 -23.30
CA GLN A 185 -12.97 3.77 -23.97
C GLN A 185 -12.22 2.81 -24.89
N ASP A 186 -11.22 3.31 -25.61
CA ASP A 186 -10.39 2.49 -26.49
C ASP A 186 -9.50 1.57 -25.66
N ASP A 187 -9.43 0.29 -26.02
CA ASP A 187 -8.69 -0.73 -25.31
C ASP A 187 -9.02 -0.88 -23.82
N SER A 188 -10.19 -0.37 -23.40
CA SER A 188 -10.60 -0.36 -22.00
C SER A 188 -10.81 -1.77 -21.44
N HIS A 189 -10.97 -1.86 -20.12
CA HIS A 189 -11.35 -3.09 -19.45
C HIS A 189 -12.72 -3.58 -19.93
N THR A 190 -12.85 -4.89 -20.12
CA THR A 190 -14.11 -5.52 -20.54
C THR A 190 -15.02 -5.87 -19.37
N GLU A 191 -14.50 -5.77 -18.15
CA GLU A 191 -15.19 -5.97 -16.90
C GLU A 191 -14.86 -4.85 -15.90
N TRP A 192 -15.34 -4.96 -14.66
CA TRP A 192 -15.15 -3.96 -13.61
C TRP A 192 -13.68 -3.57 -13.45
N VAL A 193 -13.42 -2.27 -13.36
CA VAL A 193 -12.10 -1.74 -13.02
C VAL A 193 -12.01 -1.67 -11.50
N SER A 194 -11.26 -2.60 -10.91
CA SER A 194 -11.20 -2.77 -9.45
C SER A 194 -10.18 -1.87 -8.77
N CYS A 195 -9.10 -1.52 -9.45
CA CYS A 195 -8.05 -0.66 -8.88
C CYS A 195 -7.36 0.16 -9.96
N VAL A 196 -7.05 1.42 -9.63
CA VAL A 196 -6.25 2.34 -10.45
C VAL A 196 -5.22 3.02 -9.56
N ARG A 197 -3.99 3.17 -10.07
CA ARG A 197 -2.90 3.85 -9.36
C ARG A 197 -2.07 4.68 -10.33
N PHE A 198 -1.60 5.83 -9.88
CA PHE A 198 -0.57 6.60 -10.59
C PHE A 198 0.82 6.02 -10.29
N SER A 199 1.71 6.10 -11.28
CA SER A 199 3.13 5.95 -11.02
C SER A 199 3.65 7.17 -10.25
N PRO A 200 4.51 6.99 -9.26
CA PRO A 200 5.14 8.10 -8.55
C PRO A 200 6.14 8.88 -9.40
N ASN A 201 6.55 8.34 -10.56
CA ASN A 201 7.51 8.97 -11.45
C ASN A 201 6.85 10.08 -12.28
N SER A 202 7.21 11.33 -12.01
CA SER A 202 6.67 12.50 -12.71
C SER A 202 7.21 12.70 -14.14
N ASN A 203 8.38 12.13 -14.45
CA ASN A 203 9.02 12.31 -15.77
C ASN A 203 8.34 11.47 -16.86
N ASN A 204 7.68 10.39 -16.49
CA ASN A 204 6.92 9.54 -17.38
C ASN A 204 5.60 9.15 -16.72
N PRO A 205 4.61 10.05 -16.71
CA PRO A 205 3.37 9.83 -15.99
C PRO A 205 2.57 8.70 -16.64
N ILE A 206 2.38 7.65 -15.90
CA ILE A 206 1.55 6.51 -16.28
C ILE A 206 0.52 6.20 -15.20
N ILE A 207 -0.58 5.57 -15.64
CA ILE A 207 -1.57 4.95 -14.77
C ILE A 207 -1.48 3.45 -14.95
N VAL A 208 -1.59 2.72 -13.84
CA VAL A 208 -1.74 1.27 -13.85
C VAL A 208 -3.15 0.94 -13.35
N SER A 209 -3.85 0.08 -14.05
CA SER A 209 -5.19 -0.38 -13.68
C SER A 209 -5.28 -1.90 -13.73
N CYS A 210 -6.19 -2.45 -12.96
CA CYS A 210 -6.55 -3.87 -13.04
C CYS A 210 -8.06 -4.03 -12.94
N GLY A 211 -8.54 -5.19 -13.37
CA GLY A 211 -9.99 -5.43 -13.40
C GLY A 211 -10.39 -6.89 -13.28
N TRP A 212 -11.69 -7.11 -13.30
CA TRP A 212 -12.29 -8.43 -13.25
C TRP A 212 -12.13 -9.20 -14.55
N ASP A 213 -11.67 -8.55 -15.60
CA ASP A 213 -11.23 -9.16 -16.87
C ASP A 213 -9.88 -9.87 -16.77
N LYS A 214 -9.26 -9.93 -15.57
CA LYS A 214 -7.98 -10.58 -15.26
C LYS A 214 -6.76 -9.85 -15.84
N MET A 215 -6.96 -8.63 -16.33
CA MET A 215 -5.92 -7.86 -17.03
C MET A 215 -5.34 -6.78 -16.12
N VAL A 216 -4.03 -6.58 -16.25
CA VAL A 216 -3.35 -5.38 -15.77
C VAL A 216 -2.99 -4.53 -16.98
N LYS A 217 -3.40 -3.28 -16.98
CA LYS A 217 -3.19 -2.35 -18.09
C LYS A 217 -2.38 -1.15 -17.62
N VAL A 218 -1.43 -0.76 -18.44
CA VAL A 218 -0.57 0.42 -18.23
C VAL A 218 -0.92 1.46 -19.28
N TRP A 219 -1.25 2.66 -18.85
CA TRP A 219 -1.73 3.75 -19.70
C TRP A 219 -0.74 4.91 -19.67
N ASN A 220 -0.49 5.48 -20.85
CA ASN A 220 0.26 6.73 -20.96
C ASN A 220 -0.71 7.90 -20.73
N LEU A 221 -0.38 8.77 -19.77
CA LEU A 221 -1.20 9.93 -19.43
C LEU A 221 -1.17 11.06 -20.45
N ALA A 222 -0.10 11.18 -21.24
CA ALA A 222 0.02 12.27 -22.21
C ALA A 222 -1.02 12.18 -23.34
N ASN A 223 -1.41 10.96 -23.71
CA ASN A 223 -2.37 10.69 -24.78
C ASN A 223 -3.53 9.78 -24.38
N CYS A 224 -3.59 9.33 -23.13
CA CYS A 224 -4.57 8.40 -22.57
C CYS A 224 -4.70 7.08 -23.35
N LYS A 225 -3.61 6.62 -23.98
CA LYS A 225 -3.56 5.38 -24.74
C LYS A 225 -2.93 4.25 -23.96
N LEU A 226 -3.35 3.03 -24.27
CA LEU A 226 -2.78 1.82 -23.73
C LEU A 226 -1.29 1.72 -24.12
N LYS A 227 -0.42 1.56 -23.14
CA LYS A 227 1.02 1.33 -23.34
C LYS A 227 1.33 -0.16 -23.33
N THR A 228 0.82 -0.87 -22.33
CA THR A 228 1.11 -2.31 -22.12
C THR A 228 -0.10 -3.00 -21.54
N ASN A 229 -0.30 -4.23 -21.97
CA ASN A 229 -1.33 -5.12 -21.46
C ASN A 229 -0.65 -6.35 -20.87
N HIS A 230 -0.74 -6.52 -19.55
CA HIS A 230 -0.12 -7.63 -18.85
C HIS A 230 -1.14 -8.76 -18.69
N ILE A 231 -0.82 -9.91 -19.27
CA ILE A 231 -1.65 -11.11 -19.30
C ILE A 231 -0.94 -12.20 -18.51
N GLY A 232 -1.69 -12.92 -17.66
CA GLY A 232 -1.14 -14.04 -16.88
C GLY A 232 -2.05 -14.52 -15.76
N HIS A 233 -2.81 -13.63 -15.16
CA HIS A 233 -3.76 -14.00 -14.11
C HIS A 233 -4.90 -14.89 -14.62
N THR A 234 -5.28 -15.87 -13.80
CA THR A 234 -6.37 -16.83 -14.12
C THR A 234 -7.68 -16.49 -13.42
N GLY A 235 -7.66 -15.59 -12.45
CA GLY A 235 -8.83 -15.07 -11.73
C GLY A 235 -8.97 -13.55 -11.82
N TYR A 236 -10.13 -13.04 -11.40
CA TYR A 236 -10.34 -11.59 -11.37
C TYR A 236 -9.37 -10.91 -10.40
N LEU A 237 -8.99 -9.68 -10.71
CA LEU A 237 -8.05 -8.89 -9.92
C LEU A 237 -8.80 -7.93 -8.99
N ASN A 238 -8.30 -7.81 -7.76
CA ASN A 238 -8.82 -6.89 -6.75
C ASN A 238 -7.93 -5.66 -6.59
N THR A 239 -6.64 -5.81 -6.83
CA THR A 239 -5.65 -4.79 -6.45
C THR A 239 -4.46 -4.77 -7.39
N VAL A 240 -3.93 -3.58 -7.56
CA VAL A 240 -2.64 -3.31 -8.20
C VAL A 240 -1.94 -2.22 -7.40
N THR A 241 -0.64 -2.30 -7.27
CA THR A 241 0.18 -1.31 -6.59
C THR A 241 1.47 -1.07 -7.36
N VAL A 242 2.02 0.14 -7.26
CA VAL A 242 3.27 0.54 -7.92
C VAL A 242 4.33 0.73 -6.85
N SER A 243 5.55 0.26 -7.13
CA SER A 243 6.68 0.43 -6.21
C SER A 243 7.02 1.91 -5.99
N PRO A 244 7.63 2.27 -4.85
CA PRO A 244 7.96 3.67 -4.54
C PRO A 244 8.86 4.35 -5.57
N ASP A 245 9.71 3.59 -6.25
CA ASP A 245 10.60 4.08 -7.32
C ASP A 245 9.93 4.10 -8.71
N GLY A 246 8.72 3.55 -8.82
CA GLY A 246 7.96 3.49 -10.07
C GLY A 246 8.45 2.46 -11.09
N SER A 247 9.39 1.58 -10.75
CA SER A 247 9.95 0.59 -11.67
C SER A 247 9.10 -0.68 -11.79
N LEU A 248 8.41 -1.06 -10.71
CA LEU A 248 7.65 -2.29 -10.59
C LEU A 248 6.17 -2.02 -10.33
N CYS A 249 5.34 -2.97 -10.76
CA CYS A 249 4.00 -3.07 -10.23
C CYS A 249 3.70 -4.50 -9.78
N ALA A 250 2.84 -4.63 -8.78
CA ALA A 250 2.34 -5.90 -8.28
C ALA A 250 0.82 -5.96 -8.40
N SER A 251 0.30 -7.11 -8.80
CA SER A 251 -1.13 -7.34 -8.98
C SER A 251 -1.57 -8.65 -8.32
N GLY A 252 -2.81 -8.69 -7.86
CA GLY A 252 -3.35 -9.87 -7.19
C GLY A 252 -4.87 -9.89 -7.10
N GLY A 253 -5.42 -11.07 -6.89
CA GLY A 253 -6.86 -11.27 -6.81
C GLY A 253 -7.27 -12.69 -6.50
N LYS A 254 -8.31 -13.17 -7.16
CA LYS A 254 -8.98 -14.44 -6.89
C LYS A 254 -8.10 -15.68 -7.10
N ASP A 255 -7.14 -15.62 -7.99
CA ASP A 255 -6.23 -16.75 -8.22
C ASP A 255 -5.19 -16.95 -7.10
N GLY A 256 -5.13 -16.03 -6.13
CA GLY A 256 -4.23 -16.12 -4.99
C GLY A 256 -2.76 -15.86 -5.34
N GLN A 257 -2.46 -15.44 -6.58
CA GLN A 257 -1.11 -15.19 -7.04
C GLN A 257 -0.81 -13.69 -7.02
N ALA A 258 0.32 -13.30 -6.44
CA ALA A 258 0.87 -11.96 -6.60
C ALA A 258 1.89 -11.97 -7.75
N MET A 259 1.57 -11.30 -8.84
CA MET A 259 2.45 -11.19 -10.00
C MET A 259 3.17 -9.86 -10.01
N LEU A 260 4.47 -9.90 -10.22
CA LEU A 260 5.32 -8.74 -10.35
C LEU A 260 5.66 -8.47 -11.80
N TRP A 261 5.57 -7.19 -12.19
CA TRP A 261 5.73 -6.72 -13.56
C TRP A 261 6.74 -5.59 -13.59
N ASP A 262 7.65 -5.63 -14.57
CA ASP A 262 8.54 -4.51 -14.90
C ASP A 262 7.77 -3.48 -15.73
N LEU A 263 7.64 -2.26 -15.21
CA LEU A 263 6.91 -1.19 -15.90
C LEU A 263 7.73 -0.52 -17.02
N ASN A 264 9.05 -0.66 -17.01
CA ASN A 264 9.92 -0.11 -18.05
C ASN A 264 9.92 -1.01 -19.28
N GLU A 265 10.15 -2.31 -19.08
CA GLU A 265 10.23 -3.30 -20.17
C GLU A 265 8.87 -3.91 -20.51
N GLY A 266 7.87 -3.78 -19.63
CA GLY A 266 6.54 -4.35 -19.84
C GLY A 266 6.50 -5.87 -19.73
N LYS A 267 7.39 -6.47 -18.93
CA LYS A 267 7.53 -7.92 -18.78
C LYS A 267 7.07 -8.42 -17.41
N HIS A 268 6.60 -9.66 -17.40
CA HIS A 268 6.41 -10.42 -16.16
C HIS A 268 7.78 -10.81 -15.59
N LEU A 269 7.98 -10.56 -14.30
CA LEU A 269 9.22 -10.91 -13.60
C LEU A 269 9.11 -12.27 -12.93
N TYR A 270 8.20 -12.38 -11.97
CA TYR A 270 7.94 -13.63 -11.25
C TYR A 270 6.60 -13.56 -10.52
N THR A 271 6.18 -14.70 -9.98
CA THR A 271 4.92 -14.88 -9.26
C THR A 271 5.19 -15.36 -7.84
N LEU A 272 4.49 -14.81 -6.88
CA LEU A 272 4.50 -15.21 -5.47
C LEU A 272 3.15 -15.82 -5.12
N ASP A 273 3.16 -16.98 -4.45
CA ASP A 273 1.94 -17.68 -4.06
C ASP A 273 1.41 -17.14 -2.73
N GLY A 274 0.24 -16.51 -2.79
CA GLY A 274 -0.49 -16.04 -1.62
C GLY A 274 -1.30 -17.13 -0.90
N GLY A 275 -1.64 -18.21 -1.58
CA GLY A 275 -2.41 -19.35 -1.03
C GLY A 275 -3.90 -19.09 -0.89
N ASP A 276 -4.36 -17.86 -0.89
CA ASP A 276 -5.77 -17.46 -0.82
C ASP A 276 -6.00 -16.18 -1.63
N ASN A 277 -7.27 -15.82 -1.81
CA ASN A 277 -7.67 -14.59 -2.50
C ASN A 277 -6.92 -13.36 -1.96
N ILE A 278 -6.25 -12.63 -2.83
CA ILE A 278 -5.55 -11.40 -2.49
C ILE A 278 -6.52 -10.23 -2.58
N ASN A 279 -6.76 -9.57 -1.45
CA ASN A 279 -7.65 -8.41 -1.35
C ASN A 279 -6.91 -7.07 -1.49
N ALA A 280 -5.67 -7.02 -1.03
CA ALA A 280 -4.84 -5.82 -1.07
C ALA A 280 -3.36 -6.18 -1.20
N LEU A 281 -2.59 -5.29 -1.81
CA LEU A 281 -1.14 -5.34 -1.95
C LEU A 281 -0.56 -3.98 -1.62
N CYS A 282 0.58 -3.94 -0.94
CA CYS A 282 1.35 -2.70 -0.77
C CYS A 282 2.84 -2.99 -0.68
N PHE A 283 3.65 -2.13 -1.29
CA PHE A 283 5.10 -2.14 -1.12
C PHE A 283 5.48 -1.41 0.17
N SER A 284 6.48 -1.91 0.87
CA SER A 284 7.12 -1.16 1.95
C SER A 284 7.85 0.08 1.39
N PRO A 285 7.80 1.22 2.09
CA PRO A 285 8.45 2.43 1.58
C PRO A 285 9.99 2.42 1.72
N ASN A 286 10.56 1.57 2.57
CA ASN A 286 11.99 1.57 2.91
C ASN A 286 12.65 0.19 2.90
N ARG A 287 11.89 -0.87 2.62
CA ARG A 287 12.38 -2.25 2.51
C ARG A 287 11.93 -2.84 1.17
N TYR A 288 12.65 -3.81 0.66
CA TYR A 288 12.23 -4.58 -0.53
C TYR A 288 11.15 -5.62 -0.19
N TRP A 289 10.11 -5.18 0.53
CA TRP A 289 9.01 -6.03 0.95
C TRP A 289 7.75 -5.73 0.16
N LEU A 290 7.03 -6.80 -0.16
CA LEU A 290 5.65 -6.75 -0.65
C LEU A 290 4.74 -7.40 0.39
N CYS A 291 3.71 -6.69 0.81
CA CYS A 291 2.70 -7.20 1.73
C CYS A 291 1.41 -7.47 0.98
N ALA A 292 0.78 -8.61 1.27
CA ALA A 292 -0.49 -9.02 0.69
C ALA A 292 -1.49 -9.41 1.78
N ALA A 293 -2.70 -8.87 1.68
CA ALA A 293 -3.85 -9.33 2.45
C ALA A 293 -4.42 -10.58 1.77
N THR A 294 -4.13 -11.75 2.33
CA THR A 294 -4.51 -13.05 1.80
C THR A 294 -5.55 -13.70 2.71
N GLY A 295 -6.83 -13.38 2.50
CA GLY A 295 -7.87 -13.84 3.41
C GLY A 295 -7.71 -13.23 4.81
N PRO A 296 -7.70 -14.05 5.89
CA PRO A 296 -7.54 -13.54 7.26
C PRO A 296 -6.10 -13.21 7.63
N SER A 297 -5.11 -13.62 6.84
CA SER A 297 -3.69 -13.42 7.11
C SER A 297 -3.08 -12.33 6.20
N ILE A 298 -1.93 -11.81 6.62
CA ILE A 298 -1.11 -10.90 5.82
C ILE A 298 0.23 -11.59 5.59
N LYS A 299 0.58 -11.83 4.33
CA LYS A 299 1.90 -12.36 3.95
C LYS A 299 2.84 -11.21 3.60
N ILE A 300 4.07 -11.33 4.05
CA ILE A 300 5.15 -10.39 3.75
C ILE A 300 6.26 -11.16 3.04
N TRP A 301 6.56 -10.75 1.80
CA TRP A 301 7.68 -11.31 1.05
C TRP A 301 8.84 -10.33 0.98
N ASP A 302 10.04 -10.87 1.11
CA ASP A 302 11.25 -10.22 0.62
C ASP A 302 11.36 -10.45 -0.89
N LEU A 303 11.42 -9.38 -1.64
CA LEU A 303 11.42 -9.43 -3.11
C LEU A 303 12.80 -9.81 -3.69
N GLU A 304 13.88 -9.56 -2.96
CA GLU A 304 15.22 -9.97 -3.37
C GLU A 304 15.39 -11.48 -3.24
N GLY A 305 15.08 -12.02 -2.06
CA GLY A 305 15.15 -13.46 -1.80
C GLY A 305 13.99 -14.26 -2.33
N LYS A 306 12.88 -13.61 -2.68
CA LYS A 306 11.59 -14.23 -3.08
C LYS A 306 11.06 -15.21 -2.04
N ILE A 307 11.26 -14.89 -0.78
CA ILE A 307 10.88 -15.70 0.38
C ILE A 307 9.83 -15.00 1.23
N ILE A 308 9.05 -15.79 1.97
CA ILE A 308 8.16 -15.25 3.00
C ILE A 308 9.02 -14.86 4.21
N VAL A 309 8.96 -13.57 4.59
CA VAL A 309 9.63 -13.02 5.77
C VAL A 309 8.77 -13.24 7.00
N ASP A 310 7.47 -12.98 6.88
CA ASP A 310 6.52 -13.09 7.98
C ASP A 310 5.11 -13.37 7.46
N GLU A 311 4.27 -13.97 8.30
CA GLU A 311 2.85 -14.18 8.06
C GLU A 311 2.06 -13.73 9.30
N LEU A 312 1.36 -12.60 9.16
CA LEU A 312 0.62 -11.99 10.26
C LEU A 312 -0.76 -12.60 10.36
N ARG A 313 -1.02 -13.27 11.47
CA ARG A 313 -2.32 -13.84 11.81
C ARG A 313 -2.85 -13.23 13.10
N GLN A 314 -4.17 -13.06 13.14
CA GLN A 314 -4.82 -12.66 14.39
C GLN A 314 -4.85 -13.85 15.34
N ASP A 315 -4.65 -13.61 16.63
CA ASP A 315 -4.95 -14.59 17.67
C ASP A 315 -6.46 -14.81 17.72
N ILE A 316 -6.90 -15.91 17.16
CA ILE A 316 -8.29 -16.34 17.27
C ILE A 316 -8.45 -16.86 18.70
N ILE A 317 -9.03 -16.06 19.57
CA ILE A 317 -9.59 -16.57 20.80
C ILE A 317 -10.73 -17.50 20.37
N THR A 318 -10.47 -18.80 20.38
CA THR A 318 -11.45 -19.84 20.09
C THR A 318 -12.51 -19.88 21.19
N THR A 319 -13.36 -18.91 21.23
CA THR A 319 -14.69 -19.10 21.79
C THR A 319 -15.45 -19.91 20.76
N ASN A 320 -16.03 -21.01 21.17
CA ASN A 320 -16.75 -22.06 20.42
C ASN A 320 -17.74 -21.57 19.33
N SER A 321 -17.41 -20.59 18.55
CA SER A 321 -18.22 -20.07 17.47
C SER A 321 -17.71 -20.61 16.12
N LYS A 322 -18.62 -21.17 15.33
CA LYS A 322 -18.42 -21.55 13.93
C LYS A 322 -18.24 -20.32 13.00
N ALA A 323 -17.91 -19.14 13.55
CA ALA A 323 -17.74 -17.93 12.77
C ALA A 323 -16.39 -17.96 12.01
N GLU A 324 -16.43 -17.62 10.73
CA GLU A 324 -15.23 -17.45 9.92
C GLU A 324 -14.38 -16.30 10.49
N PRO A 325 -13.03 -16.42 10.44
CA PRO A 325 -12.16 -15.36 10.89
C PRO A 325 -12.33 -14.10 10.03
N PRO A 326 -12.16 -12.87 10.59
CA PRO A 326 -12.25 -11.64 9.82
C PRO A 326 -11.20 -11.61 8.70
N GLN A 327 -11.61 -11.13 7.53
CA GLN A 327 -10.77 -11.01 6.35
C GLN A 327 -10.04 -9.65 6.38
N CYS A 328 -8.76 -9.65 6.04
CA CYS A 328 -8.02 -8.41 5.78
C CYS A 328 -8.42 -7.87 4.41
N THR A 329 -8.82 -6.60 4.35
CA THR A 329 -9.35 -5.95 3.14
C THR A 329 -8.45 -4.86 2.61
N SER A 330 -7.60 -4.28 3.46
CA SER A 330 -6.76 -3.13 3.09
C SER A 330 -5.48 -3.07 3.89
N LEU A 331 -4.44 -2.52 3.28
CA LEU A 331 -3.10 -2.38 3.85
C LEU A 331 -2.54 -0.99 3.55
N ALA A 332 -1.89 -0.37 4.54
CA ALA A 332 -1.13 0.85 4.34
C ALA A 332 0.06 0.93 5.31
N TRP A 333 1.23 1.28 4.81
CA TRP A 333 2.41 1.56 5.61
C TRP A 333 2.41 3.01 6.13
N SER A 334 2.95 3.22 7.32
CA SER A 334 3.42 4.54 7.72
C SER A 334 4.60 4.98 6.85
N ALA A 335 4.80 6.28 6.70
CA ALA A 335 5.84 6.82 5.82
C ALA A 335 7.27 6.39 6.22
N ASP A 336 7.50 6.15 7.52
CA ASP A 336 8.77 5.65 8.04
C ASP A 336 8.97 4.13 7.85
N GLY A 337 7.94 3.43 7.34
CA GLY A 337 7.99 1.98 7.13
C GLY A 337 8.11 1.13 8.39
N GLN A 338 7.76 1.69 9.56
CA GLN A 338 7.82 0.96 10.83
C GLN A 338 6.47 0.37 11.24
N THR A 339 5.36 0.92 10.74
CA THR A 339 4.02 0.54 11.13
C THR A 339 3.17 0.18 9.91
N LEU A 340 2.52 -0.97 9.94
CA LEU A 340 1.56 -1.42 8.95
C LEU A 340 0.15 -1.36 9.53
N PHE A 341 -0.74 -0.61 8.88
CA PHE A 341 -2.15 -0.55 9.21
C PHE A 341 -2.93 -1.50 8.32
N ALA A 342 -3.78 -2.32 8.91
CA ALA A 342 -4.59 -3.29 8.21
C ALA A 342 -6.07 -3.16 8.59
N GLY A 343 -6.94 -3.04 7.58
CA GLY A 343 -8.39 -2.98 7.73
C GLY A 343 -9.03 -4.34 7.54
N TYR A 344 -10.12 -4.60 8.28
CA TYR A 344 -10.75 -5.92 8.34
C TYR A 344 -12.27 -5.87 8.20
N THR A 345 -12.86 -7.03 7.93
CA THR A 345 -14.33 -7.20 7.81
C THR A 345 -15.05 -7.22 9.17
N ASP A 346 -14.33 -7.23 10.27
CA ASP A 346 -14.89 -7.06 11.62
C ASP A 346 -14.95 -5.58 12.05
N ASN A 347 -14.79 -4.66 11.10
CA ASN A 347 -14.86 -3.21 11.28
C ASN A 347 -13.67 -2.60 12.04
N LEU A 348 -12.63 -3.39 12.30
CA LEU A 348 -11.44 -2.96 13.03
C LEU A 348 -10.28 -2.65 12.09
N ILE A 349 -9.41 -1.77 12.55
CA ILE A 349 -8.07 -1.57 12.00
C ILE A 349 -7.09 -2.16 13.01
N ARG A 350 -6.24 -3.08 12.58
CA ARG A 350 -5.13 -3.61 13.38
C ARG A 350 -3.85 -2.94 12.99
N VAL A 351 -3.05 -2.65 13.98
CA VAL A 351 -1.78 -1.95 13.84
C VAL A 351 -0.66 -2.93 14.13
N TRP A 352 0.20 -3.15 13.14
CA TRP A 352 1.35 -4.03 13.21
C TRP A 352 2.63 -3.20 13.17
N GLN A 353 3.60 -3.52 14.00
CA GLN A 353 4.87 -2.79 14.10
C GLN A 353 6.04 -3.71 13.85
N VAL A 354 7.02 -3.22 13.09
CA VAL A 354 8.29 -3.90 12.89
C VAL A 354 9.09 -3.88 14.19
N THR A 355 9.52 -5.06 14.63
CA THR A 355 10.35 -5.26 15.81
C THR A 355 11.56 -6.11 15.45
N ILE A 356 12.65 -5.95 16.20
CA ILE A 356 13.85 -6.76 16.04
C ILE A 356 13.78 -7.89 17.07
N GLY A 357 13.65 -9.11 16.59
CA GLY A 357 13.64 -10.32 17.40
C GLY A 357 14.96 -11.07 17.31
N THR A 358 15.36 -11.73 18.39
CA THR A 358 16.45 -12.73 18.41
C THR A 358 15.81 -14.11 18.25
N ARG A 359 16.08 -14.80 17.16
CA ARG A 359 15.78 -16.23 17.00
C ARG A 359 17.00 -17.06 17.30
#